data_b68f196bbc001c01bc34465c2e8685f4
#
_entry.id   b68f196bbc001c01bc34465c2e8685f4
#
_cell.length_a   1.000
_cell.length_b   1.000
_cell.length_c   1.000
_cell.angle_alpha   90.00
_cell.angle_beta   90.00
_cell.angle_gamma   90.00
#
_symmetry.space_group_name_H-M   'P 1'
#
loop_
_entity.id
_entity.type
_entity.pdbx_description
1 polymer ?
#
loop_
_entity_poly.entity_id
_entity_poly.type
_entity_poly.pdbx_seq_one_letter_code
_entity_poly.pdbx_strand_id
1 'polypeptide(L)'
;MEELVRRHCEIISRYDPEKRVDLIVDEWGTWYDVEEGTNPGFLYQQSTLRDALVAGITLNIFNKHSDRIRMANIAQTVNVLQSVVLTDGEDMLLTPTYHIFKMYKSHAENTLLGSFLTTDYLEENKQTPVLTESASIDENGTIVSTISNASLTEGYEIKCQVADFEVKAVKAEIVNGNARDYNTFDNKEVVKTVEFTDFTLTKDGFIAKLPPCSVAKFIIK
;
A
#
# COMPACT_ATOMS: atom_id res chain seq x y z
N MET A 1 -2.31 9.01 9.20
CA MET A 1 -2.59 9.52 7.83
C MET A 1 -4.09 9.69 7.60
N GLU A 2 -4.93 8.68 7.83
CA GLU A 2 -6.41 8.77 7.59
C GLU A 2 -7.06 10.01 8.21
N GLU A 3 -6.83 10.25 9.51
CA GLU A 3 -7.40 11.42 10.21
C GLU A 3 -6.95 12.76 9.60
N LEU A 4 -5.69 12.84 9.18
CA LEU A 4 -5.14 14.04 8.54
C LEU A 4 -5.83 14.29 7.20
N VAL A 5 -5.91 13.28 6.35
CA VAL A 5 -6.57 13.36 5.03
C VAL A 5 -8.04 13.74 5.20
N ARG A 6 -8.77 13.03 6.04
CA ARG A 6 -10.20 13.26 6.31
C ARG A 6 -10.46 14.72 6.73
N ARG A 7 -9.68 15.25 7.67
CA ARG A 7 -9.81 16.65 8.13
C ARG A 7 -9.59 17.65 7.02
N HIS A 8 -8.56 17.47 6.20
CA HIS A 8 -8.29 18.36 5.07
C HIS A 8 -9.40 18.28 4.03
N CYS A 9 -9.87 17.09 3.68
CA CYS A 9 -10.99 16.91 2.76
C CYS A 9 -12.29 17.55 3.28
N GLU A 10 -12.58 17.40 4.57
CA GLU A 10 -13.76 18.03 5.19
C GLU A 10 -13.68 19.56 5.17
N ILE A 11 -12.51 20.16 5.45
CA ILE A 11 -12.33 21.61 5.40
C ILE A 11 -12.50 22.13 3.97
N ILE A 12 -11.82 21.51 3.00
CA ILE A 12 -11.92 21.92 1.59
C ILE A 12 -13.37 21.81 1.11
N SER A 13 -14.08 20.74 1.47
CA SER A 13 -15.45 20.50 1.02
C SER A 13 -16.47 21.52 1.56
N ARG A 14 -16.17 22.22 2.66
CA ARG A 14 -17.00 23.33 3.13
C ARG A 14 -16.97 24.55 2.20
N TYR A 15 -15.85 24.77 1.52
CA TYR A 15 -15.63 25.91 0.62
C TYR A 15 -15.77 25.53 -0.86
N ASP A 16 -15.63 24.24 -1.17
CA ASP A 16 -15.72 23.68 -2.52
C ASP A 16 -16.54 22.38 -2.50
N PRO A 17 -17.87 22.45 -2.28
CA PRO A 17 -18.74 21.27 -2.23
C PRO A 17 -18.82 20.52 -3.57
N GLU A 18 -18.57 21.21 -4.69
CA GLU A 18 -18.59 20.63 -6.03
C GLU A 18 -17.28 19.88 -6.38
N LYS A 19 -16.32 19.85 -5.45
CA LYS A 19 -15.02 19.16 -5.60
C LYS A 19 -14.24 19.59 -6.84
N ARG A 20 -14.19 20.88 -7.15
CA ARG A 20 -13.43 21.44 -8.28
C ARG A 20 -11.95 21.66 -7.95
N VAL A 21 -11.60 21.74 -6.67
CA VAL A 21 -10.23 21.90 -6.18
C VAL A 21 -9.75 20.56 -5.61
N ASP A 22 -8.73 20.02 -6.22
CA ASP A 22 -8.10 18.78 -5.78
C ASP A 22 -7.17 19.00 -4.58
N LEU A 23 -6.97 17.95 -3.78
CA LEU A 23 -5.95 17.88 -2.75
C LEU A 23 -4.70 17.18 -3.32
N ILE A 24 -3.56 17.82 -3.19
CA ILE A 24 -2.25 17.27 -3.51
C ILE A 24 -1.50 17.01 -2.20
N VAL A 25 -1.04 15.78 -1.98
CA VAL A 25 -0.15 15.43 -0.88
C VAL A 25 1.28 15.51 -1.41
N ASP A 26 1.90 16.67 -1.22
CA ASP A 26 3.19 17.01 -1.85
C ASP A 26 4.33 16.13 -1.38
N GLU A 27 4.29 15.69 -0.12
CA GLU A 27 5.32 14.86 0.48
C GLU A 27 4.73 13.96 1.56
N TRP A 28 5.01 12.67 1.48
CA TRP A 28 4.63 11.69 2.50
C TRP A 28 5.64 10.54 2.55
N GLY A 29 5.59 9.77 3.63
CA GLY A 29 6.47 8.62 3.84
C GLY A 29 6.90 8.50 5.30
N THR A 30 7.98 7.77 5.52
CA THR A 30 8.61 7.60 6.82
C THR A 30 9.85 8.46 6.95
N TRP A 31 10.06 9.00 8.13
CA TRP A 31 11.27 9.78 8.44
C TRP A 31 11.84 9.28 9.76
N TYR A 32 12.96 8.61 9.68
CA TYR A 32 13.72 8.11 10.83
C TYR A 32 15.05 8.85 10.96
N ASP A 33 15.80 8.55 12.01
CA ASP A 33 17.16 9.00 12.15
C ASP A 33 18.02 8.49 10.98
N VAL A 34 18.97 9.30 10.56
CA VAL A 34 19.91 8.94 9.47
C VAL A 34 20.74 7.75 9.90
N GLU A 35 21.06 6.88 8.95
CA GLU A 35 21.93 5.74 9.21
C GLU A 35 23.31 6.20 9.70
N GLU A 36 23.78 5.56 10.77
CA GLU A 36 25.06 5.86 11.39
C GLU A 36 26.21 5.67 10.38
N GLY A 37 27.16 6.60 10.37
CA GLY A 37 28.29 6.59 9.44
C GLY A 37 28.02 7.19 8.06
N THR A 38 26.77 7.63 7.78
CA THR A 38 26.42 8.34 6.55
C THR A 38 26.45 9.86 6.73
N ASN A 39 26.46 10.61 5.63
CA ASN A 39 26.34 12.07 5.69
C ASN A 39 24.92 12.48 6.10
N PRO A 40 24.70 13.11 7.26
CA PRO A 40 23.37 13.42 7.76
C PRO A 40 22.59 14.40 6.86
N GLY A 41 23.29 15.20 6.05
CA GLY A 41 22.65 16.12 5.10
C GLY A 41 21.96 15.41 3.92
N PHE A 42 22.26 14.13 3.68
CA PHE A 42 21.62 13.35 2.62
C PHE A 42 20.39 12.58 3.10
N LEU A 43 20.10 12.59 4.39
CA LEU A 43 18.89 11.98 4.98
C LEU A 43 18.72 10.50 4.60
N TYR A 44 19.82 9.76 4.45
CA TYR A 44 19.75 8.34 4.13
C TYR A 44 19.25 7.53 5.32
N GLN A 45 18.24 6.72 5.10
CA GLN A 45 17.73 5.72 6.05
C GLN A 45 17.53 4.37 5.36
N GLN A 46 17.71 3.28 6.10
CA GLN A 46 17.51 1.94 5.57
C GLN A 46 16.01 1.68 5.31
N SER A 47 15.62 1.55 4.03
CA SER A 47 14.28 1.13 3.65
C SER A 47 14.12 -0.37 3.86
N THR A 48 13.09 -0.76 4.64
CA THR A 48 12.78 -2.14 5.00
C THR A 48 11.34 -2.51 4.61
N LEU A 49 10.93 -3.75 4.88
CA LEU A 49 9.52 -4.16 4.69
C LEU A 49 8.55 -3.31 5.54
N ARG A 50 8.97 -2.79 6.70
CA ARG A 50 8.19 -1.82 7.48
C ARG A 50 7.76 -0.62 6.64
N ASP A 51 8.68 -0.07 5.84
CA ASP A 51 8.41 1.09 4.98
C ASP A 51 7.45 0.71 3.85
N ALA A 52 7.56 -0.50 3.31
CA ALA A 52 6.60 -1.04 2.34
C ALA A 52 5.19 -1.17 2.94
N LEU A 53 5.07 -1.64 4.19
CA LEU A 53 3.76 -1.69 4.89
C LEU A 53 3.17 -0.28 5.05
N VAL A 54 3.96 0.69 5.49
CA VAL A 54 3.52 2.09 5.59
C VAL A 54 3.06 2.62 4.23
N ALA A 55 3.79 2.30 3.16
CA ALA A 55 3.41 2.69 1.81
C ALA A 55 2.06 2.05 1.39
N GLY A 56 1.88 0.75 1.60
CA GLY A 56 0.63 0.04 1.27
C GLY A 56 -0.58 0.59 2.03
N ILE A 57 -0.44 0.77 3.35
CA ILE A 57 -1.49 1.35 4.21
C ILE A 57 -1.86 2.76 3.73
N THR A 58 -0.85 3.59 3.46
CA THR A 58 -1.06 4.99 3.07
C THR A 58 -1.70 5.10 1.68
N LEU A 59 -1.27 4.28 0.72
CA LEU A 59 -1.87 4.25 -0.62
C LEU A 59 -3.31 3.74 -0.61
N ASN A 60 -3.66 2.76 0.25
CA ASN A 60 -5.06 2.37 0.46
C ASN A 60 -5.91 3.55 0.95
N ILE A 61 -5.40 4.35 1.89
CA ILE A 61 -6.07 5.57 2.36
C ILE A 61 -6.27 6.56 1.20
N PHE A 62 -5.23 6.84 0.44
CA PHE A 62 -5.31 7.79 -0.68
C PHE A 62 -6.29 7.33 -1.75
N ASN A 63 -6.31 6.03 -2.09
CA ASN A 63 -7.28 5.48 -3.03
C ASN A 63 -8.72 5.72 -2.55
N LYS A 64 -9.02 5.49 -1.26
CA LYS A 64 -10.35 5.72 -0.69
C LYS A 64 -10.79 7.19 -0.70
N HIS A 65 -9.85 8.10 -0.78
CA HIS A 65 -10.09 9.55 -0.89
C HIS A 65 -9.81 10.11 -2.28
N SER A 66 -9.79 9.26 -3.33
CA SER A 66 -9.48 9.66 -4.71
C SER A 66 -10.50 10.63 -5.34
N ASP A 67 -11.65 10.80 -4.71
CA ASP A 67 -12.62 11.86 -5.05
C ASP A 67 -12.11 13.28 -4.74
N ARG A 68 -11.04 13.40 -3.94
CA ARG A 68 -10.43 14.66 -3.56
C ARG A 68 -8.90 14.63 -3.73
N ILE A 69 -8.23 13.51 -3.42
CA ILE A 69 -6.78 13.37 -3.61
C ILE A 69 -6.50 13.04 -5.08
N ARG A 70 -5.80 13.93 -5.76
CA ARG A 70 -5.44 13.75 -7.17
C ARG A 70 -3.99 13.30 -7.36
N MET A 71 -3.11 13.66 -6.45
CA MET A 71 -1.68 13.31 -6.49
C MET A 71 -1.13 13.15 -5.08
N ALA A 72 -0.22 12.19 -4.90
CA ALA A 72 0.50 11.99 -3.66
C ALA A 72 1.94 11.54 -3.94
N ASN A 73 2.92 12.31 -3.48
CA ASN A 73 4.34 12.16 -3.80
C ASN A 73 5.10 11.53 -2.63
N ILE A 74 5.67 10.34 -2.82
CA ILE A 74 6.52 9.72 -1.81
C ILE A 74 7.83 10.52 -1.63
N ALA A 75 8.31 10.63 -0.43
CA ALA A 75 9.60 11.23 -0.11
C ALA A 75 10.64 10.14 0.21
N GLN A 76 11.55 9.82 -0.75
CA GLN A 76 11.66 10.38 -2.10
C GLN A 76 11.91 9.25 -3.12
N THR A 77 12.30 9.60 -4.35
CA THR A 77 12.48 8.59 -5.39
C THR A 77 13.81 7.84 -5.25
N VAL A 78 14.92 8.54 -5.01
CA VAL A 78 16.28 7.96 -5.04
C VAL A 78 17.11 8.39 -3.83
N ASN A 79 17.71 7.46 -3.14
CA ASN A 79 18.74 7.61 -2.10
C ASN A 79 18.41 8.46 -0.88
N VAL A 80 17.19 8.93 -0.71
CA VAL A 80 16.79 9.86 0.36
C VAL A 80 15.53 9.36 1.04
N LEU A 81 15.49 9.36 2.37
CA LEU A 81 14.33 8.97 3.17
C LEU A 81 13.75 7.59 2.77
N GLN A 82 12.45 7.48 2.59
CA GLN A 82 11.79 6.25 2.11
C GLN A 82 11.95 6.11 0.58
N SER A 83 13.19 5.90 0.14
CA SER A 83 13.51 5.80 -1.29
C SER A 83 12.80 4.65 -1.98
N VAL A 84 12.37 4.90 -3.22
CA VAL A 84 11.83 3.86 -4.10
C VAL A 84 12.97 3.05 -4.72
N VAL A 85 14.08 3.71 -5.04
CA VAL A 85 15.29 3.13 -5.65
C VAL A 85 16.54 3.60 -4.90
N LEU A 86 17.50 2.71 -4.72
CA LEU A 86 18.84 3.07 -4.29
C LEU A 86 19.83 2.89 -5.44
N THR A 87 20.82 3.77 -5.52
CA THR A 87 21.91 3.71 -6.51
C THR A 87 23.26 3.91 -5.82
N ASP A 88 24.26 3.18 -6.29
CA ASP A 88 25.66 3.35 -5.91
C ASP A 88 26.54 3.17 -7.15
N GLY A 89 27.16 4.25 -7.64
CA GLY A 89 27.87 4.26 -8.91
C GLY A 89 26.99 3.83 -10.08
N GLU A 90 27.37 2.75 -10.75
CA GLU A 90 26.62 2.18 -11.87
C GLU A 90 25.56 1.15 -11.43
N ASP A 91 25.50 0.84 -10.15
CA ASP A 91 24.58 -0.18 -9.62
C ASP A 91 23.26 0.42 -9.15
N MET A 92 22.22 -0.40 -9.20
CA MET A 92 20.85 -0.01 -8.82
C MET A 92 20.17 -1.14 -8.04
N LEU A 93 19.35 -0.74 -7.08
CA LEU A 93 18.61 -1.61 -6.18
C LEU A 93 17.17 -1.11 -6.03
N LEU A 94 16.22 -2.00 -6.19
CA LEU A 94 14.80 -1.75 -5.91
C LEU A 94 14.53 -2.00 -4.42
N THR A 95 13.98 -1.00 -3.74
CA THR A 95 13.63 -1.12 -2.32
C THR A 95 12.30 -1.87 -2.12
N PRO A 96 11.97 -2.33 -0.92
CA PRO A 96 10.64 -2.87 -0.63
C PRO A 96 9.49 -1.93 -1.01
N THR A 97 9.68 -0.62 -0.86
CA THR A 97 8.72 0.42 -1.25
C THR A 97 8.43 0.42 -2.76
N TYR A 98 9.44 0.19 -3.61
CA TYR A 98 9.25 0.06 -5.07
C TYR A 98 8.19 -0.99 -5.41
N HIS A 99 8.27 -2.16 -4.77
CA HIS A 99 7.36 -3.27 -5.06
C HIS A 99 5.91 -2.91 -4.76
N ILE A 100 5.67 -2.11 -3.72
CA ILE A 100 4.33 -1.62 -3.40
C ILE A 100 3.83 -0.65 -4.48
N PHE A 101 4.63 0.33 -4.88
CA PHE A 101 4.25 1.23 -5.97
C PHE A 101 3.94 0.49 -7.27
N LYS A 102 4.75 -0.52 -7.61
CA LYS A 102 4.51 -1.38 -8.77
C LYS A 102 3.17 -2.12 -8.69
N MET A 103 2.81 -2.64 -7.51
CA MET A 103 1.51 -3.29 -7.28
C MET A 103 0.36 -2.30 -7.41
N TYR A 104 0.46 -1.14 -6.78
CA TYR A 104 -0.58 -0.11 -6.75
C TYR A 104 -0.78 0.61 -8.09
N LYS A 105 0.19 0.56 -9.00
CA LYS A 105 0.01 1.04 -10.38
C LYS A 105 -1.24 0.44 -11.05
N SER A 106 -1.66 -0.75 -10.63
CA SER A 106 -2.87 -1.40 -11.16
C SER A 106 -4.18 -0.69 -10.80
N HIS A 107 -4.18 0.26 -9.86
CA HIS A 107 -5.34 1.11 -9.56
C HIS A 107 -5.40 2.38 -10.41
N ALA A 108 -4.30 2.73 -11.10
CA ALA A 108 -4.24 3.96 -11.87
C ALA A 108 -5.32 3.98 -12.96
N GLU A 109 -6.01 5.13 -13.09
CA GLU A 109 -7.08 5.39 -14.06
C GLU A 109 -8.36 4.53 -13.88
N ASN A 110 -8.42 3.71 -12.84
CA ASN A 110 -9.59 2.93 -12.50
C ASN A 110 -10.62 3.75 -11.70
N THR A 111 -11.86 3.29 -11.72
CA THR A 111 -12.92 3.83 -10.85
C THR A 111 -12.84 3.19 -9.47
N LEU A 112 -12.82 4.01 -8.41
CA LEU A 112 -12.89 3.52 -7.02
C LEU A 112 -14.18 2.73 -6.80
N LEU A 113 -14.07 1.56 -6.19
CA LEU A 113 -15.21 0.79 -5.69
C LEU A 113 -15.41 1.07 -4.19
N GLY A 114 -16.68 1.15 -3.78
CA GLY A 114 -17.02 1.16 -2.37
C GLY A 114 -16.63 -0.17 -1.73
N SER A 115 -15.64 -0.16 -0.84
CA SER A 115 -15.15 -1.33 -0.13
C SER A 115 -14.99 -1.05 1.36
N PHE A 116 -15.16 -2.09 2.17
CA PHE A 116 -14.95 -2.00 3.60
C PHE A 116 -14.45 -3.34 4.15
N LEU A 117 -13.72 -3.29 5.23
CA LEU A 117 -13.14 -4.44 5.88
C LEU A 117 -13.41 -4.37 7.39
N THR A 118 -13.92 -5.47 7.96
CA THR A 118 -13.97 -5.64 9.41
C THR A 118 -12.62 -6.17 9.88
N THR A 119 -11.99 -5.48 10.81
CA THR A 119 -10.63 -5.80 11.27
C THR A 119 -10.45 -5.41 12.74
N ASP A 120 -9.45 -6.00 13.37
CA ASP A 120 -8.95 -5.58 14.67
C ASP A 120 -8.09 -4.31 14.55
N TYR A 121 -7.59 -3.82 15.66
CA TYR A 121 -6.73 -2.65 15.75
C TYR A 121 -5.42 -3.01 16.44
N LEU A 122 -4.32 -2.35 16.04
CA LEU A 122 -2.99 -2.56 16.63
C LEU A 122 -2.89 -2.02 18.06
N GLU A 123 -3.65 -0.97 18.36
CA GLU A 123 -3.64 -0.32 19.66
C GLU A 123 -5.03 -0.36 20.35
N GLU A 124 -5.04 -0.29 21.66
CA GLU A 124 -6.27 -0.23 22.46
C GLU A 124 -7.12 1.01 22.15
N ASN A 125 -6.52 2.12 21.72
CA ASN A 125 -7.21 3.35 21.33
C ASN A 125 -7.92 3.25 19.95
N LYS A 126 -7.77 2.13 19.24
CA LYS A 126 -8.41 1.84 17.96
C LYS A 126 -8.14 2.87 16.86
N GLN A 127 -6.93 3.39 16.78
CA GLN A 127 -6.54 4.37 15.76
C GLN A 127 -5.99 3.71 14.50
N THR A 128 -5.24 2.59 14.64
CA THR A 128 -4.59 1.93 13.52
C THR A 128 -5.21 0.56 13.28
N PRO A 129 -6.02 0.37 12.24
CA PRO A 129 -6.54 -0.94 11.88
C PRO A 129 -5.41 -1.89 11.51
N VAL A 130 -5.53 -3.16 11.90
CA VAL A 130 -4.55 -4.20 11.55
C VAL A 130 -4.54 -4.45 10.05
N LEU A 131 -5.72 -4.51 9.45
CA LEU A 131 -5.86 -4.68 8.00
C LEU A 131 -6.39 -3.38 7.38
N THR A 132 -5.82 -3.00 6.25
CA THR A 132 -6.33 -1.89 5.41
C THR A 132 -6.51 -2.38 3.99
N GLU A 133 -7.45 -1.80 3.27
CA GLU A 133 -7.75 -2.21 1.89
C GLU A 133 -8.19 -1.04 1.03
N SER A 134 -8.11 -1.21 -0.28
CA SER A 134 -8.82 -0.43 -1.29
C SER A 134 -9.14 -1.28 -2.51
N ALA A 135 -10.21 -0.93 -3.23
CA ALA A 135 -10.61 -1.64 -4.43
C ALA A 135 -10.99 -0.66 -5.54
N SER A 136 -10.69 -1.04 -6.78
CA SER A 136 -11.06 -0.28 -7.98
C SER A 136 -11.41 -1.20 -9.14
N ILE A 137 -12.13 -0.68 -10.13
CA ILE A 137 -12.54 -1.41 -11.33
C ILE A 137 -12.09 -0.66 -12.57
N ASP A 138 -11.55 -1.39 -13.56
CA ASP A 138 -11.19 -0.84 -14.86
C ASP A 138 -12.39 -0.80 -15.82
N GLU A 139 -12.21 -0.21 -16.99
CA GLU A 139 -13.23 -0.12 -18.04
C GLU A 139 -13.67 -1.49 -18.61
N ASN A 140 -12.87 -2.54 -18.40
CA ASN A 140 -13.15 -3.90 -18.88
C ASN A 140 -13.84 -4.76 -17.80
N GLY A 141 -14.14 -4.18 -16.65
CA GLY A 141 -14.75 -4.90 -15.53
C GLY A 141 -13.77 -5.72 -14.68
N THR A 142 -12.45 -5.53 -14.84
CA THR A 142 -11.46 -6.17 -13.96
C THR A 142 -11.36 -5.40 -12.65
N ILE A 143 -11.54 -6.09 -11.54
CA ILE A 143 -11.41 -5.49 -10.20
C ILE A 143 -9.99 -5.72 -9.68
N VAL A 144 -9.39 -4.67 -9.15
CA VAL A 144 -8.13 -4.71 -8.40
C VAL A 144 -8.46 -4.42 -6.95
N SER A 145 -8.02 -5.30 -6.06
CA SER A 145 -8.08 -5.10 -4.61
C SER A 145 -6.69 -5.22 -4.01
N THR A 146 -6.31 -4.27 -3.18
CA THR A 146 -5.06 -4.30 -2.40
C THR A 146 -5.37 -4.34 -0.92
N ILE A 147 -4.70 -5.23 -0.19
CA ILE A 147 -4.91 -5.44 1.24
C ILE A 147 -3.55 -5.48 1.93
N SER A 148 -3.39 -4.69 3.00
CA SER A 148 -2.19 -4.69 3.84
C SER A 148 -2.49 -5.31 5.19
N ASN A 149 -1.63 -6.21 5.67
CA ASN A 149 -1.64 -6.74 7.04
C ASN A 149 -0.47 -6.13 7.81
N ALA A 150 -0.78 -5.22 8.74
CA ALA A 150 0.20 -4.51 9.56
C ALA A 150 0.62 -5.27 10.82
N SER A 151 0.00 -6.41 11.15
CA SER A 151 0.42 -7.23 12.27
C SER A 151 1.83 -7.77 12.05
N LEU A 152 2.67 -7.69 13.07
CA LEU A 152 4.04 -8.22 13.01
C LEU A 152 4.09 -9.73 13.24
N THR A 153 3.05 -10.33 13.81
CA THR A 153 3.05 -11.72 14.28
C THR A 153 1.85 -12.54 13.80
N GLU A 154 0.71 -11.89 13.54
CA GLU A 154 -0.54 -12.58 13.26
C GLU A 154 -0.89 -12.55 11.77
N GLY A 155 -1.16 -13.75 11.22
CA GLY A 155 -1.79 -13.89 9.92
C GLY A 155 -3.32 -13.81 10.06
N TYR A 156 -3.99 -13.40 8.99
CA TYR A 156 -5.45 -13.26 8.97
C TYR A 156 -6.07 -14.01 7.81
N GLU A 157 -7.12 -14.77 8.08
CA GLU A 157 -7.99 -15.27 7.05
C GLU A 157 -9.02 -14.19 6.72
N ILE A 158 -9.04 -13.77 5.45
CA ILE A 158 -9.99 -12.80 4.93
C ILE A 158 -11.00 -13.50 4.01
N LYS A 159 -12.26 -13.12 4.12
CA LYS A 159 -13.30 -13.47 3.17
C LYS A 159 -13.65 -12.23 2.36
N CYS A 160 -13.28 -12.25 1.09
CA CYS A 160 -13.68 -11.21 0.13
C CYS A 160 -14.97 -11.64 -0.56
N GLN A 161 -15.94 -10.74 -0.63
CA GLN A 161 -17.18 -10.91 -1.39
C GLN A 161 -17.36 -9.70 -2.30
N VAL A 162 -17.72 -9.93 -3.55
CA VAL A 162 -17.99 -8.89 -4.54
C VAL A 162 -19.47 -8.91 -4.86
N ALA A 163 -20.18 -7.85 -4.45
CA ALA A 163 -21.61 -7.75 -4.67
C ALA A 163 -21.93 -7.63 -6.17
N ASP A 164 -22.98 -8.33 -6.60
CA ASP A 164 -23.51 -8.29 -7.97
C ASP A 164 -22.46 -8.62 -9.06
N PHE A 165 -21.44 -9.42 -8.71
CA PHE A 165 -20.36 -9.81 -9.59
C PHE A 165 -20.07 -11.31 -9.48
N GLU A 166 -20.01 -12.00 -10.62
CA GLU A 166 -19.63 -13.41 -10.68
C GLU A 166 -18.09 -13.52 -10.85
N VAL A 167 -17.41 -14.00 -9.81
CA VAL A 167 -15.95 -14.17 -9.83
C VAL A 167 -15.57 -15.43 -10.58
N LYS A 168 -14.94 -15.29 -11.75
CA LYS A 168 -14.50 -16.39 -12.62
C LYS A 168 -13.04 -16.77 -12.40
N ALA A 169 -12.22 -15.81 -12.07
CA ALA A 169 -10.79 -16.01 -11.84
C ALA A 169 -10.22 -14.96 -10.88
N VAL A 170 -9.25 -15.36 -10.10
CA VAL A 170 -8.44 -14.47 -9.27
C VAL A 170 -6.96 -14.76 -9.53
N LYS A 171 -6.18 -13.71 -9.74
CA LYS A 171 -4.71 -13.76 -9.69
C LYS A 171 -4.25 -12.87 -8.56
N ALA A 172 -3.24 -13.32 -7.82
CA ALA A 172 -2.74 -12.54 -6.71
C ALA A 172 -1.22 -12.53 -6.64
N GLU A 173 -0.69 -11.43 -6.12
CA GLU A 173 0.72 -11.25 -5.81
C GLU A 173 0.87 -10.61 -4.43
N ILE A 174 2.00 -10.85 -3.78
CA ILE A 174 2.25 -10.41 -2.41
C ILE A 174 3.69 -9.93 -2.24
N VAL A 175 3.86 -8.98 -1.33
CA VAL A 175 5.13 -8.64 -0.70
C VAL A 175 4.98 -8.94 0.78
N ASN A 176 5.85 -9.78 1.34
CA ASN A 176 5.81 -10.18 2.74
C ASN A 176 7.21 -10.60 3.24
N GLY A 177 7.36 -10.74 4.55
CA GLY A 177 8.61 -11.13 5.22
C GLY A 177 8.61 -10.65 6.66
N ASN A 178 9.79 -10.46 7.25
CA ASN A 178 9.90 -9.80 8.54
C ASN A 178 9.95 -8.27 8.34
N ALA A 179 9.40 -7.50 9.28
CA ALA A 179 9.31 -6.04 9.17
C ALA A 179 10.69 -5.36 8.97
N ARG A 180 11.78 -6.01 9.38
CA ARG A 180 13.17 -5.52 9.25
C ARG A 180 13.91 -6.05 8.03
N ASP A 181 13.29 -6.90 7.22
CA ASP A 181 13.92 -7.40 5.99
C ASP A 181 14.10 -6.26 5.00
N TYR A 182 15.25 -6.24 4.33
CA TYR A 182 15.61 -5.23 3.36
C TYR A 182 16.51 -5.79 2.26
N ASN A 183 16.58 -5.07 1.16
CA ASN A 183 17.42 -5.39 0.02
C ASN A 183 18.75 -4.66 0.14
N THR A 184 19.85 -5.32 -0.26
CA THR A 184 21.20 -4.76 -0.33
C THR A 184 21.76 -4.90 -1.74
N PHE A 185 22.84 -4.19 -2.07
CA PHE A 185 23.49 -4.37 -3.36
C PHE A 185 24.06 -5.78 -3.57
N ASP A 186 24.44 -6.48 -2.49
CA ASP A 186 24.87 -7.88 -2.53
C ASP A 186 23.70 -8.88 -2.60
N ASN A 187 22.51 -8.50 -2.10
CA ASN A 187 21.33 -9.33 -2.12
C ASN A 187 20.08 -8.48 -2.42
N LYS A 188 19.83 -8.25 -3.69
CA LYS A 188 18.85 -7.29 -4.21
C LYS A 188 17.38 -7.73 -4.11
N GLU A 189 17.12 -9.00 -3.75
CA GLU A 189 15.78 -9.60 -3.82
C GLU A 189 15.34 -10.32 -2.55
N VAL A 190 15.80 -9.89 -1.38
CA VAL A 190 15.33 -10.39 -0.08
C VAL A 190 13.84 -10.12 0.07
N VAL A 191 13.41 -8.90 -0.25
CA VAL A 191 12.01 -8.48 -0.29
C VAL A 191 11.66 -8.13 -1.72
N LYS A 192 10.71 -8.85 -2.28
CA LYS A 192 10.21 -8.64 -3.65
C LYS A 192 8.74 -9.07 -3.78
N THR A 193 8.12 -8.65 -4.86
CA THR A 193 6.79 -9.17 -5.24
C THR A 193 6.91 -10.61 -5.71
N VAL A 194 6.09 -11.49 -5.15
CA VAL A 194 5.96 -12.90 -5.55
C VAL A 194 4.51 -13.25 -5.82
N GLU A 195 4.28 -14.33 -6.57
CA GLU A 195 2.93 -14.87 -6.76
C GLU A 195 2.36 -15.32 -5.41
N PHE A 196 1.08 -15.03 -5.19
CA PHE A 196 0.36 -15.43 -3.99
C PHE A 196 -0.70 -16.46 -4.34
N THR A 197 -0.64 -17.62 -3.72
CA THR A 197 -1.51 -18.78 -4.03
C THR A 197 -2.30 -19.28 -2.83
N ASP A 198 -2.09 -18.73 -1.62
CA ASP A 198 -2.83 -19.16 -0.42
C ASP A 198 -4.23 -18.51 -0.37
N PHE A 199 -5.02 -18.80 -1.38
CA PHE A 199 -6.42 -18.43 -1.46
C PHE A 199 -7.26 -19.50 -2.17
N THR A 200 -8.56 -19.48 -1.90
CA THR A 200 -9.55 -20.38 -2.53
C THR A 200 -10.70 -19.55 -3.09
N LEU A 201 -11.08 -19.80 -4.34
CA LEU A 201 -12.24 -19.17 -4.96
C LEU A 201 -13.54 -19.60 -4.28
N THR A 202 -14.47 -18.67 -4.16
CA THR A 202 -15.86 -18.89 -3.78
C THR A 202 -16.77 -18.45 -4.93
N LYS A 203 -18.07 -18.68 -4.83
CA LYS A 203 -19.03 -18.29 -5.86
C LYS A 203 -19.03 -16.77 -6.12
N ASP A 204 -18.84 -15.98 -5.08
CA ASP A 204 -18.99 -14.52 -5.05
C ASP A 204 -17.69 -13.79 -4.63
N GLY A 205 -16.55 -14.50 -4.66
CA GLY A 205 -15.28 -13.92 -4.24
C GLY A 205 -14.18 -14.94 -3.98
N PHE A 206 -13.48 -14.78 -2.88
CA PHE A 206 -12.41 -15.69 -2.45
C PHE A 206 -12.20 -15.65 -0.93
N ILE A 207 -11.55 -16.66 -0.40
CA ILE A 207 -11.00 -16.70 0.95
C ILE A 207 -9.48 -16.76 0.81
N ALA A 208 -8.75 -15.89 1.50
CA ALA A 208 -7.28 -15.83 1.47
C ALA A 208 -6.69 -15.77 2.87
N LYS A 209 -5.51 -16.39 3.05
CA LYS A 209 -4.76 -16.36 4.32
C LYS A 209 -3.56 -15.45 4.19
N LEU A 210 -3.73 -14.21 4.63
CA LEU A 210 -2.67 -13.21 4.60
C LEU A 210 -1.67 -13.45 5.73
N PRO A 211 -0.38 -13.65 5.43
CA PRO A 211 0.65 -13.74 6.47
C PRO A 211 0.82 -12.39 7.19
N PRO A 212 1.49 -12.36 8.36
CA PRO A 212 1.89 -11.12 9.00
C PRO A 212 2.82 -10.31 8.08
N CYS A 213 2.96 -9.02 8.34
CA CYS A 213 3.85 -8.12 7.61
C CYS A 213 3.69 -8.26 6.08
N SER A 214 2.49 -8.10 5.56
CA SER A 214 2.23 -8.33 4.13
C SER A 214 1.40 -7.26 3.46
N VAL A 215 1.63 -7.10 2.16
CA VAL A 215 0.76 -6.35 1.24
C VAL A 215 0.44 -7.27 0.06
N ALA A 216 -0.82 -7.57 -0.13
CA ALA A 216 -1.30 -8.42 -1.22
C ALA A 216 -2.15 -7.61 -2.20
N LYS A 217 -2.03 -7.97 -3.49
CA LYS A 217 -2.89 -7.48 -4.57
C LYS A 217 -3.63 -8.64 -5.19
N PHE A 218 -4.92 -8.47 -5.40
CA PHE A 218 -5.80 -9.41 -6.09
C PHE A 218 -6.37 -8.77 -7.36
N ILE A 219 -6.28 -9.47 -8.47
CA ILE A 219 -6.90 -9.13 -9.75
C ILE A 219 -8.05 -10.11 -9.95
N ILE A 220 -9.28 -9.61 -9.96
CA ILE A 220 -10.52 -10.37 -9.94
C ILE A 220 -11.24 -10.17 -11.28
N LYS A 221 -11.64 -11.27 -11.91
CA LYS A 221 -12.33 -11.30 -13.21
C LYS A 221 -13.56 -12.19 -13.19
#